data_8ad0f37bb14972cb7ee0751de2602251
#
_entry.id   8ad0f37bb14972cb7ee0751de2602251
#
_cell.length_a   1.000
_cell.length_b   1.000
_cell.length_c   1.000
_cell.angle_alpha   90.00
_cell.angle_beta   90.00
_cell.angle_gamma   90.00
#
_symmetry.space_group_name_H-M   'P 1'
#
loop_
_entity.id
_entity.type
_entity.pdbx_description
1 polymer ?
#
loop_
_entity_poly.entity_id
_entity_poly.type
_entity_poly.pdbx_seq_one_letter_code
_entity_poly.pdbx_strand_id
1 'polypeptide(L)'
;MKRFLSIFVIGLMAGSAMAADLPKQGLGLQIGYAQPTLRLNSPNILYPKDSLVNTTQLHGLKVGVVYDGSFIKGFGSSIGINYTFATTNTPWSAKNLIGEYPKVRNQYFYHQIEVFVDWQYKFEIAKETYLMLYTGPTIQYGIALKQRVQEDLYGTVSISETIDRYGKESQNTDLRQFNVTWGVGAGFQYQRYFLRGGYDFGLINPYKNEQFYGMDRNTRGRFDQWEIKIGAYLWYE
;
A
#
# COMPACT_ATOMS: atom_id res chain seq x y z
N MET A 1 16.30 14.88 16.68
CA MET A 1 15.01 15.37 16.16
C MET A 1 15.00 16.87 15.87
N LYS A 2 15.42 17.78 16.77
CA LYS A 2 15.37 19.25 16.54
C LYS A 2 16.16 19.72 15.29
N ARG A 3 17.30 19.10 14.95
CA ARG A 3 18.13 19.48 13.79
C ARG A 3 17.52 19.07 12.43
N PHE A 4 16.77 17.95 12.38
CA PHE A 4 16.06 17.54 11.16
C PHE A 4 14.88 18.46 10.85
N LEU A 5 14.15 18.89 11.86
CA LEU A 5 13.05 19.84 11.71
C LEU A 5 13.53 21.18 11.17
N SER A 6 14.70 21.66 11.64
CA SER A 6 15.29 22.93 11.19
C SER A 6 15.73 22.87 9.72
N ILE A 7 16.30 21.76 9.26
CA ILE A 7 16.71 21.56 7.86
C ILE A 7 15.47 21.53 6.95
N PHE A 8 14.40 20.86 7.39
CA PHE A 8 13.15 20.78 6.66
C PHE A 8 12.47 22.15 6.52
N VAL A 9 12.47 22.96 7.61
CA VAL A 9 11.90 24.32 7.59
C VAL A 9 12.75 25.28 6.75
N ILE A 10 14.08 25.19 6.77
CA ILE A 10 14.96 26.01 5.93
C ILE A 10 14.81 25.63 4.46
N GLY A 11 14.67 24.33 4.14
CA GLY A 11 14.39 23.88 2.78
C GLY A 11 13.05 24.40 2.24
N LEU A 12 12.01 24.42 3.07
CA LEU A 12 10.71 25.00 2.74
C LEU A 12 10.77 26.51 2.50
N MET A 13 11.56 27.24 3.28
CA MET A 13 11.70 28.71 3.12
C MET A 13 12.57 29.11 1.92
N ALA A 14 13.60 28.34 1.58
CA ALA A 14 14.43 28.60 0.41
C ALA A 14 13.67 28.33 -0.91
N GLY A 15 12.79 27.32 -0.93
CA GLY A 15 11.94 27.02 -2.10
C GLY A 15 10.87 28.07 -2.39
N SER A 16 10.47 28.86 -1.38
CA SER A 16 9.42 29.88 -1.55
C SER A 16 9.83 31.08 -2.44
N ALA A 17 11.13 31.23 -2.72
CA ALA A 17 11.63 32.33 -3.56
C ALA A 17 11.58 32.01 -5.07
N MET A 18 11.36 30.75 -5.46
CA MET A 18 11.40 30.29 -6.86
C MET A 18 10.03 29.83 -7.40
N ALA A 19 8.95 30.00 -6.62
CA ALA A 19 7.62 29.59 -7.07
C ALA A 19 7.04 30.59 -8.06
N ALA A 20 7.11 30.27 -9.35
CA ALA A 20 6.32 30.88 -10.40
C ALA A 20 4.82 30.61 -10.18
N ASP A 21 3.97 31.24 -10.96
CA ASP A 21 2.52 31.03 -10.92
C ASP A 21 2.20 29.56 -11.24
N LEU A 22 2.13 28.75 -10.19
CA LEU A 22 1.74 27.36 -10.31
C LEU A 22 0.25 27.25 -10.62
N PRO A 23 -0.15 26.30 -11.45
CA PRO A 23 -1.56 26.02 -11.65
C PRO A 23 -2.24 25.78 -10.31
N LYS A 24 -3.36 26.43 -10.14
CA LYS A 24 -4.05 26.42 -8.85
C LYS A 24 -4.79 25.12 -8.57
N GLN A 25 -5.17 24.40 -9.63
CA GLN A 25 -5.94 23.17 -9.49
C GLN A 25 -5.88 22.28 -10.74
N GLY A 26 -6.11 20.99 -10.58
CA GLY A 26 -6.15 20.04 -11.67
C GLY A 26 -6.85 18.73 -11.30
N LEU A 27 -7.64 18.20 -12.22
CA LEU A 27 -8.25 16.88 -12.11
C LEU A 27 -7.53 15.92 -13.06
N GLY A 28 -7.03 14.81 -12.55
CA GLY A 28 -6.24 13.86 -13.33
C GLY A 28 -6.65 12.41 -13.15
N LEU A 29 -6.21 11.60 -14.10
CA LEU A 29 -6.25 10.15 -14.02
C LEU A 29 -4.85 9.62 -13.78
N GLN A 30 -4.77 8.53 -13.02
CA GLN A 30 -3.51 7.87 -12.71
C GLN A 30 -3.61 6.36 -12.80
N ILE A 31 -2.52 5.75 -13.23
CA ILE A 31 -2.33 4.30 -13.29
C ILE A 31 -0.93 3.98 -12.79
N GLY A 32 -0.76 2.86 -12.13
CA GLY A 32 0.55 2.49 -11.62
C GLY A 32 0.63 1.10 -11.08
N TYR A 33 1.79 0.79 -10.57
CA TYR A 33 2.09 -0.42 -9.85
C TYR A 33 2.03 -0.14 -8.34
N ALA A 34 1.46 -1.08 -7.61
CA ALA A 34 1.46 -1.07 -6.15
C ALA A 34 1.91 -2.43 -5.62
N GLN A 35 2.65 -2.41 -4.52
CA GLN A 35 3.06 -3.60 -3.79
C GLN A 35 2.55 -3.53 -2.34
N PRO A 36 1.30 -3.92 -2.09
CA PRO A 36 0.82 -4.11 -0.74
C PRO A 36 1.62 -5.22 -0.04
N THR A 37 2.03 -4.95 1.20
CA THR A 37 2.86 -5.86 1.98
C THR A 37 2.24 -6.06 3.35
N LEU A 38 1.75 -7.27 3.60
CA LEU A 38 1.25 -7.67 4.91
C LEU A 38 2.40 -8.25 5.73
N ARG A 39 2.75 -7.59 6.82
CA ARG A 39 3.76 -8.05 7.77
C ARG A 39 3.07 -8.61 9.00
N LEU A 40 3.38 -9.86 9.30
CA LEU A 40 2.93 -10.55 10.49
C LEU A 40 4.06 -10.55 11.51
N ASN A 41 3.80 -10.07 12.72
CA ASN A 41 4.69 -10.17 13.85
C ASN A 41 3.98 -10.98 14.94
N SER A 42 3.96 -12.29 14.79
CA SER A 42 3.41 -13.21 15.79
C SER A 42 4.57 -13.94 16.49
N PRO A 43 4.78 -13.73 17.79
CA PRO A 43 5.61 -14.65 18.57
C PRO A 43 4.86 -15.98 18.64
N ASN A 44 5.29 -16.97 17.89
CA ASN A 44 4.72 -18.31 17.99
C ASN A 44 5.27 -18.96 19.25
N ILE A 45 4.43 -19.04 20.29
CA ILE A 45 4.80 -19.59 21.60
C ILE A 45 5.07 -21.10 21.53
N LEU A 46 4.49 -21.80 20.57
CA LEU A 46 4.59 -23.28 20.46
C LEU A 46 5.72 -23.75 19.52
N TYR A 47 6.14 -22.93 18.57
CA TYR A 47 7.21 -23.25 17.63
C TYR A 47 8.11 -22.04 17.39
N PRO A 48 9.10 -21.78 18.27
CA PRO A 48 9.97 -20.60 18.15
C PRO A 48 10.80 -20.53 16.86
N LYS A 49 11.01 -21.68 16.18
CA LYS A 49 11.69 -21.76 14.88
C LYS A 49 10.77 -21.46 13.69
N ASP A 50 9.47 -21.64 13.89
CA ASP A 50 8.42 -21.30 12.90
C ASP A 50 7.81 -19.94 13.21
N SER A 51 8.57 -19.05 13.83
CA SER A 51 8.21 -17.63 13.80
C SER A 51 8.20 -17.19 12.33
N LEU A 52 7.10 -17.54 11.70
CA LEU A 52 6.70 -17.12 10.39
C LEU A 52 6.53 -15.61 10.47
N VAL A 53 7.65 -14.89 10.41
CA VAL A 53 7.64 -13.51 9.95
C VAL A 53 7.22 -13.59 8.49
N ASN A 54 5.96 -13.93 8.28
CA ASN A 54 5.39 -14.03 6.96
C ASN A 54 5.14 -12.63 6.47
N THR A 55 6.11 -12.12 5.75
CA THR A 55 5.91 -10.96 4.91
C THR A 55 5.30 -11.45 3.61
N THR A 56 4.00 -11.25 3.44
CA THR A 56 3.32 -11.52 2.17
C THR A 56 3.35 -10.26 1.33
N GLN A 57 4.11 -10.28 0.24
CA GLN A 57 4.17 -9.20 -0.74
C GLN A 57 3.20 -9.53 -1.89
N LEU A 58 2.31 -8.60 -2.17
CA LEU A 58 1.38 -8.68 -3.29
C LEU A 58 1.85 -7.73 -4.39
N HIS A 59 1.65 -8.10 -5.63
CA HIS A 59 2.04 -7.31 -6.80
C HIS A 59 0.80 -6.94 -7.60
N GLY A 60 0.60 -5.66 -7.86
CA GLY A 60 -0.67 -5.24 -8.42
C GLY A 60 -0.67 -3.99 -9.27
N LEU A 61 -1.80 -3.82 -9.92
CA LEU A 61 -2.16 -2.64 -10.68
C LEU A 61 -2.99 -1.70 -9.80
N LYS A 62 -2.69 -0.42 -9.85
CA LYS A 62 -3.44 0.65 -9.19
C LYS A 62 -3.95 1.61 -10.25
N VAL A 63 -5.23 1.98 -10.18
CA VAL A 63 -5.85 2.98 -11.05
C VAL A 63 -6.65 3.95 -10.19
N GLY A 64 -6.73 5.21 -10.60
CA GLY A 64 -7.47 6.17 -9.81
C GLY A 64 -7.62 7.55 -10.41
N VAL A 65 -8.29 8.39 -9.64
CA VAL A 65 -8.54 9.80 -9.93
C VAL A 65 -7.87 10.62 -8.86
N VAL A 66 -7.26 11.73 -9.26
CA VAL A 66 -6.59 12.67 -8.36
C VAL A 66 -7.04 14.09 -8.67
N TYR A 67 -7.30 14.85 -7.63
CA TYR A 67 -7.51 16.29 -7.68
C TYR A 67 -6.39 16.97 -6.93
N ASP A 68 -5.67 17.86 -7.60
CA ASP A 68 -4.61 18.68 -7.03
C ASP A 68 -5.10 20.12 -6.85
N GLY A 69 -4.87 20.68 -5.68
CA GLY A 69 -5.11 22.10 -5.39
C GLY A 69 -3.84 22.75 -4.83
N SER A 70 -3.44 23.89 -5.38
CA SER A 70 -2.35 24.71 -4.84
C SER A 70 -2.94 25.84 -4.01
N PHE A 71 -2.37 26.10 -2.82
CA PHE A 71 -2.84 27.15 -1.92
C PHE A 71 -1.94 28.38 -1.99
N ILE A 72 -0.63 28.19 -1.79
CA ILE A 72 0.36 29.28 -1.70
C ILE A 72 1.68 28.78 -2.28
N LYS A 73 2.26 29.50 -3.25
CA LYS A 73 3.66 29.36 -3.70
C LYS A 73 4.22 27.93 -3.70
N GLY A 74 3.58 27.02 -4.43
CA GLY A 74 4.03 25.63 -4.55
C GLY A 74 3.50 24.69 -3.48
N PHE A 75 2.96 25.19 -2.36
CA PHE A 75 2.30 24.37 -1.36
C PHE A 75 0.84 24.13 -1.74
N GLY A 76 0.39 22.89 -1.62
CA GLY A 76 -0.95 22.47 -1.96
C GLY A 76 -1.36 21.14 -1.34
N SER A 77 -2.48 20.63 -1.80
CA SER A 77 -2.95 19.30 -1.44
C SER A 77 -3.35 18.50 -2.67
N SER A 78 -3.27 17.20 -2.53
CA SER A 78 -3.74 16.23 -3.51
C SER A 78 -4.75 15.33 -2.81
N ILE A 79 -5.92 15.20 -3.37
CA ILE A 79 -6.97 14.32 -2.85
C ILE A 79 -7.35 13.35 -3.96
N GLY A 80 -7.52 12.09 -3.65
CA GLY A 80 -7.92 11.15 -4.68
C GLY A 80 -8.46 9.83 -4.18
N ILE A 81 -8.96 9.07 -5.13
CA ILE A 81 -9.49 7.73 -4.90
C ILE A 81 -8.76 6.79 -5.85
N ASN A 82 -8.22 5.71 -5.31
CA ASN A 82 -7.59 4.65 -6.09
C ASN A 82 -8.26 3.31 -5.84
N TYR A 83 -8.24 2.47 -6.84
CA TYR A 83 -8.54 1.06 -6.75
C TYR A 83 -7.27 0.27 -7.05
N THR A 84 -6.97 -0.73 -6.19
CA THR A 84 -5.82 -1.62 -6.34
C THR A 84 -6.32 -3.05 -6.49
N PHE A 85 -5.83 -3.72 -7.53
CA PHE A 85 -5.90 -5.17 -7.67
C PHE A 85 -4.50 -5.74 -7.57
N ALA A 86 -4.26 -6.65 -6.63
CA ALA A 86 -2.96 -7.25 -6.43
C ALA A 86 -3.06 -8.76 -6.22
N THR A 87 -2.01 -9.48 -6.63
CA THR A 87 -1.93 -10.94 -6.49
C THR A 87 -0.51 -11.37 -6.17
N THR A 88 -0.37 -12.54 -5.59
CA THR A 88 0.92 -13.22 -5.43
C THR A 88 0.73 -14.71 -5.25
N ASN A 89 1.78 -15.46 -5.58
CA ASN A 89 1.87 -16.88 -5.29
C ASN A 89 3.04 -17.12 -4.34
N THR A 90 2.82 -17.87 -3.26
CA THR A 90 3.94 -18.31 -2.44
C THR A 90 4.74 -19.41 -3.18
N PRO A 91 6.01 -19.60 -2.84
CA PRO A 91 6.74 -20.77 -3.32
C PRO A 91 6.04 -22.10 -2.94
N TRP A 92 6.26 -23.13 -3.73
CA TRP A 92 5.81 -24.46 -3.39
C TRP A 92 6.58 -24.97 -2.16
N SER A 93 5.87 -25.51 -1.18
CA SER A 93 6.43 -26.15 0.02
C SER A 93 5.83 -27.52 0.22
N ALA A 94 6.60 -28.46 0.78
CA ALA A 94 6.07 -29.76 1.15
C ALA A 94 5.04 -29.62 2.29
N LYS A 95 3.92 -30.33 2.19
CA LYS A 95 2.87 -30.32 3.22
C LYS A 95 3.28 -31.10 4.48
N ASN A 96 4.12 -32.12 4.31
CA ASN A 96 4.57 -33.00 5.39
C ASN A 96 6.09 -33.00 5.50
N LEU A 97 6.59 -33.18 6.73
CA LEU A 97 8.02 -33.26 7.03
C LEU A 97 8.65 -34.60 6.54
N ILE A 98 7.85 -35.57 6.10
CA ILE A 98 8.26 -36.96 5.75
C ILE A 98 7.88 -37.22 4.28
N GLY A 99 8.23 -36.35 3.37
CA GLY A 99 8.01 -36.58 1.95
C GLY A 99 7.95 -35.32 1.11
N GLU A 100 8.26 -35.44 -0.17
CA GLU A 100 8.22 -34.34 -1.10
C GLU A 100 6.79 -33.96 -1.56
N TYR A 101 5.82 -34.82 -1.36
CA TYR A 101 4.44 -34.67 -1.82
C TYR A 101 3.40 -34.89 -0.71
N PRO A 102 2.22 -34.25 -0.77
CA PRO A 102 1.86 -33.21 -1.71
C PRO A 102 2.61 -31.90 -1.46
N LYS A 103 2.90 -31.16 -2.52
CA LYS A 103 3.40 -29.77 -2.42
C LYS A 103 2.23 -28.82 -2.32
N VAL A 104 2.39 -27.78 -1.54
CA VAL A 104 1.34 -26.77 -1.28
C VAL A 104 1.87 -25.38 -1.59
N ARG A 105 1.05 -24.54 -2.18
CA ARG A 105 1.29 -23.09 -2.28
C ARG A 105 0.03 -22.31 -2.03
N ASN A 106 0.19 -21.06 -1.59
CA ASN A 106 -0.90 -20.11 -1.42
C ASN A 106 -0.88 -19.11 -2.56
N GLN A 107 -2.04 -18.88 -3.16
CA GLN A 107 -2.27 -17.84 -4.12
C GLN A 107 -3.20 -16.81 -3.49
N TYR A 108 -2.81 -15.53 -3.51
CA TYR A 108 -3.58 -14.43 -2.95
C TYR A 108 -4.14 -13.54 -4.04
N PHE A 109 -5.38 -13.08 -3.86
CA PHE A 109 -6.06 -12.09 -4.67
C PHE A 109 -6.58 -11.00 -3.75
N TYR A 110 -6.12 -9.79 -3.97
CA TYR A 110 -6.42 -8.64 -3.16
C TYR A 110 -7.07 -7.54 -3.96
N HIS A 111 -8.18 -7.00 -3.43
CA HIS A 111 -8.92 -5.87 -3.98
C HIS A 111 -9.09 -4.81 -2.90
N GLN A 112 -8.73 -3.58 -3.19
CA GLN A 112 -8.77 -2.47 -2.26
C GLN A 112 -9.23 -1.20 -2.95
N ILE A 113 -10.01 -0.40 -2.21
CA ILE A 113 -10.25 1.02 -2.50
C ILE A 113 -9.49 1.83 -1.46
N GLU A 114 -8.89 2.92 -1.87
CA GLU A 114 -8.23 3.86 -0.98
C GLU A 114 -8.63 5.30 -1.31
N VAL A 115 -8.74 6.10 -0.26
CA VAL A 115 -8.89 7.55 -0.33
C VAL A 115 -7.66 8.15 0.34
N PHE A 116 -6.94 8.98 -0.38
CA PHE A 116 -5.75 9.66 0.14
C PHE A 116 -5.94 11.17 0.15
N VAL A 117 -5.26 11.79 1.11
CA VAL A 117 -5.14 13.26 1.23
C VAL A 117 -3.67 13.56 1.48
N ASP A 118 -2.98 14.04 0.48
CA ASP A 118 -1.57 14.40 0.56
C ASP A 118 -1.41 15.90 0.66
N TRP A 119 -0.59 16.38 1.57
CA TRP A 119 0.03 17.69 1.49
C TRP A 119 1.22 17.59 0.57
N GLN A 120 1.32 18.50 -0.39
CA GLN A 120 2.39 18.48 -1.37
C GLN A 120 3.08 19.83 -1.48
N TYR A 121 4.35 19.77 -1.84
CA TYR A 121 5.11 20.93 -2.24
C TYR A 121 5.71 20.69 -3.62
N LYS A 122 5.50 21.64 -4.55
CA LYS A 122 6.00 21.63 -5.93
C LYS A 122 7.10 22.66 -6.08
N PHE A 123 8.27 22.22 -6.49
CA PHE A 123 9.42 23.05 -6.84
C PHE A 123 9.49 23.16 -8.36
N GLU A 124 9.43 24.36 -8.92
CA GLU A 124 9.68 24.55 -10.34
C GLU A 124 11.20 24.48 -10.59
N ILE A 125 11.62 23.47 -11.35
CA ILE A 125 13.03 23.25 -11.70
C ILE A 125 13.34 23.72 -13.13
N ALA A 126 12.34 23.80 -13.99
CA ALA A 126 12.38 24.38 -15.31
C ALA A 126 10.95 24.81 -15.71
N LYS A 127 10.81 25.54 -16.81
CA LYS A 127 9.50 25.95 -17.32
C LYS A 127 8.56 24.76 -17.42
N GLU A 128 7.40 24.85 -16.74
CA GLU A 128 6.36 23.81 -16.70
C GLU A 128 6.83 22.45 -16.18
N THR A 129 7.94 22.44 -15.43
CA THR A 129 8.58 21.23 -14.93
C THR A 129 8.77 21.33 -13.42
N TYR A 130 8.16 20.43 -12.68
CA TYR A 130 8.11 20.49 -11.21
C TYR A 130 8.61 19.19 -10.58
N LEU A 131 9.41 19.33 -9.54
CA LEU A 131 9.68 18.27 -8.57
C LEU A 131 8.64 18.38 -7.46
N MET A 132 8.01 17.27 -7.10
CA MET A 132 6.99 17.22 -6.05
C MET A 132 7.49 16.40 -4.87
N LEU A 133 7.24 16.89 -3.66
CA LEU A 133 7.33 16.12 -2.43
C LEU A 133 5.94 16.09 -1.79
N TYR A 134 5.52 14.94 -1.32
CA TYR A 134 4.20 14.81 -0.72
C TYR A 134 4.21 13.88 0.49
N THR A 135 3.26 14.12 1.38
CA THR A 135 3.01 13.29 2.56
C THR A 135 1.58 13.45 3.03
N GLY A 136 0.97 12.39 3.53
CA GLY A 136 -0.39 12.47 4.05
C GLY A 136 -1.00 11.14 4.45
N PRO A 137 -2.20 11.19 5.05
CA PRO A 137 -2.94 10.02 5.43
C PRO A 137 -3.66 9.38 4.22
N THR A 138 -3.73 8.06 4.24
CA THR A 138 -4.54 7.27 3.30
C THR A 138 -5.44 6.33 4.10
N ILE A 139 -6.72 6.37 3.81
CA ILE A 139 -7.72 5.44 4.32
C ILE A 139 -7.89 4.34 3.28
N GLN A 140 -7.72 3.10 3.70
CA GLN A 140 -7.78 1.93 2.84
C GLN A 140 -8.92 1.01 3.28
N TYR A 141 -9.70 0.53 2.32
CA TYR A 141 -10.76 -0.44 2.55
C TYR A 141 -10.55 -1.65 1.65
N GLY A 142 -10.21 -2.80 2.27
CA GLY A 142 -10.09 -4.08 1.59
C GLY A 142 -11.46 -4.64 1.24
N ILE A 143 -11.75 -4.74 -0.05
CA ILE A 143 -13.00 -5.31 -0.56
C ILE A 143 -12.97 -6.83 -0.45
N ALA A 144 -11.86 -7.43 -0.88
CA ALA A 144 -11.66 -8.87 -0.84
C ALA A 144 -10.17 -9.20 -0.67
N LEU A 145 -9.88 -10.19 0.15
CA LEU A 145 -8.58 -10.85 0.22
C LEU A 145 -8.83 -12.35 0.23
N LYS A 146 -8.77 -12.96 -0.95
CA LYS A 146 -8.98 -14.39 -1.14
C LYS A 146 -7.64 -15.11 -1.20
N GLN A 147 -7.49 -16.12 -0.37
CA GLN A 147 -6.37 -17.04 -0.37
C GLN A 147 -6.85 -18.37 -0.94
N ARG A 148 -6.24 -18.83 -2.03
CA ARG A 148 -6.46 -20.16 -2.59
C ARG A 148 -5.29 -21.05 -2.23
N VAL A 149 -5.58 -22.15 -1.57
CA VAL A 149 -4.60 -23.20 -1.28
C VAL A 149 -4.59 -24.15 -2.48
N GLN A 150 -3.44 -24.23 -3.14
CA GLN A 150 -3.22 -25.15 -4.26
C GLN A 150 -2.35 -26.30 -3.79
N GLU A 151 -2.76 -27.51 -4.13
CA GLU A 151 -2.00 -28.72 -3.86
C GLU A 151 -1.55 -29.35 -5.17
N ASP A 152 -0.29 -29.70 -5.24
CA ASP A 152 0.29 -30.49 -6.34
C ASP A 152 0.51 -31.91 -5.84
N LEU A 153 -0.22 -32.84 -6.43
CA LEU A 153 -0.08 -34.27 -6.20
C LEU A 153 0.47 -34.91 -7.48
N TYR A 154 1.78 -35.19 -7.47
CA TYR A 154 2.49 -35.84 -8.59
C TYR A 154 2.28 -35.13 -9.96
N GLY A 155 2.33 -33.79 -9.99
CA GLY A 155 2.15 -33.00 -11.23
C GLY A 155 0.70 -32.63 -11.54
N THR A 156 -0.25 -33.05 -10.72
CA THR A 156 -1.67 -32.61 -10.85
C THR A 156 -1.94 -31.51 -9.83
N VAL A 157 -2.16 -30.31 -10.32
CA VAL A 157 -2.48 -29.14 -9.48
C VAL A 157 -3.98 -29.04 -9.30
N SER A 158 -4.44 -29.00 -8.05
CA SER A 158 -5.84 -28.79 -7.68
C SER A 158 -5.96 -27.67 -6.67
N ILE A 159 -7.14 -27.04 -6.59
CA ILE A 159 -7.48 -26.07 -5.54
C ILE A 159 -8.14 -26.86 -4.41
N SER A 160 -7.45 -27.00 -3.27
CA SER A 160 -7.98 -27.71 -2.11
C SER A 160 -8.91 -26.87 -1.27
N GLU A 161 -8.62 -25.55 -1.16
CA GLU A 161 -9.39 -24.64 -0.33
C GLU A 161 -9.35 -23.21 -0.86
N THR A 162 -10.45 -22.45 -0.64
CA THR A 162 -10.49 -20.99 -0.87
C THR A 162 -10.96 -20.33 0.41
N ILE A 163 -10.11 -19.50 1.00
CA ILE A 163 -10.34 -18.80 2.26
C ILE A 163 -10.56 -17.32 1.95
N ASP A 164 -11.66 -16.75 2.43
CA ASP A 164 -11.87 -15.30 2.45
C ASP A 164 -11.36 -14.73 3.78
N ARG A 165 -10.23 -13.99 3.74
CA ARG A 165 -9.58 -13.44 4.93
C ARG A 165 -10.37 -12.29 5.57
N TYR A 166 -11.35 -11.71 4.86
CA TYR A 166 -12.27 -10.68 5.35
C TYR A 166 -13.66 -11.21 5.71
N GLY A 167 -13.96 -12.45 5.35
CA GLY A 167 -15.27 -13.07 5.56
C GLY A 167 -15.69 -13.17 7.02
N LYS A 168 -16.98 -13.39 7.26
CA LYS A 168 -17.53 -13.55 8.62
C LYS A 168 -17.64 -15.02 9.04
N GLU A 169 -17.58 -15.95 8.10
CA GLU A 169 -18.03 -17.32 8.29
C GLU A 169 -16.91 -18.37 8.46
N SER A 170 -15.64 -18.00 8.22
CA SER A 170 -14.56 -18.96 8.38
C SER A 170 -13.75 -18.73 9.66
N GLN A 171 -13.29 -19.80 10.26
CA GLN A 171 -12.39 -19.77 11.43
C GLN A 171 -11.04 -19.05 11.17
N ASN A 172 -10.79 -18.66 9.90
CA ASN A 172 -9.55 -18.03 9.44
C ASN A 172 -9.74 -16.55 9.01
N THR A 173 -10.82 -15.88 9.43
CA THR A 173 -11.09 -14.46 9.14
C THR A 173 -10.42 -13.57 10.16
N ASP A 174 -9.13 -13.45 10.05
CA ASP A 174 -8.27 -12.78 11.02
C ASP A 174 -7.97 -11.32 10.69
N LEU A 175 -8.39 -10.83 9.50
CA LEU A 175 -8.04 -9.51 9.03
C LEU A 175 -9.22 -8.53 9.08
N ARG A 176 -8.89 -7.27 9.34
CA ARG A 176 -9.81 -6.14 9.23
C ARG A 176 -9.78 -5.60 7.81
N GLN A 177 -10.96 -5.23 7.30
CA GLN A 177 -11.07 -4.58 5.99
C GLN A 177 -10.54 -3.15 6.00
N PHE A 178 -10.62 -2.48 7.15
CA PHE A 178 -10.25 -1.08 7.30
C PHE A 178 -8.79 -0.96 7.75
N ASN A 179 -8.02 -0.13 7.05
CA ASN A 179 -6.65 0.23 7.39
C ASN A 179 -6.44 1.74 7.21
N VAL A 180 -5.53 2.31 7.99
CA VAL A 180 -5.06 3.68 7.84
C VAL A 180 -3.56 3.63 7.69
N THR A 181 -3.05 4.36 6.71
CA THR A 181 -1.62 4.48 6.45
C THR A 181 -1.21 5.95 6.46
N TRP A 182 0.07 6.19 6.56
CA TRP A 182 0.68 7.51 6.35
C TRP A 182 1.71 7.38 5.24
N GLY A 183 1.49 8.13 4.16
CA GLY A 183 2.33 8.11 2.98
C GLY A 183 3.41 9.18 3.02
N VAL A 184 4.55 8.86 2.41
CA VAL A 184 5.60 9.82 2.03
C VAL A 184 6.06 9.48 0.63
N GLY A 185 6.27 10.51 -0.19
CA GLY A 185 6.69 10.27 -1.56
C GLY A 185 7.26 11.48 -2.26
N ALA A 186 7.73 11.21 -3.46
CA ALA A 186 8.23 12.22 -4.38
C ALA A 186 7.66 11.99 -5.77
N GLY A 187 7.66 13.03 -6.58
CA GLY A 187 7.16 12.95 -7.94
C GLY A 187 7.78 13.98 -8.84
N PHE A 188 7.51 13.82 -10.10
CA PHE A 188 7.92 14.72 -11.16
C PHE A 188 6.70 15.05 -12.00
N GLN A 189 6.54 16.31 -12.37
CA GLN A 189 5.47 16.78 -13.24
C GLN A 189 6.07 17.58 -14.40
N TYR A 190 5.64 17.26 -15.60
CA TYR A 190 5.93 18.01 -16.80
C TYR A 190 4.60 18.36 -17.48
N GLN A 191 4.31 19.64 -17.55
CA GLN A 191 3.01 20.12 -18.03
C GLN A 191 1.87 19.41 -17.29
N ARG A 192 1.00 18.70 -18.03
CA ARG A 192 -0.12 17.93 -17.49
C ARG A 192 0.23 16.49 -17.06
N TYR A 193 1.44 16.01 -17.38
CA TYR A 193 1.84 14.64 -17.06
C TYR A 193 2.59 14.61 -15.74
N PHE A 194 2.37 13.57 -14.96
CA PHE A 194 3.09 13.40 -13.70
C PHE A 194 3.50 11.94 -13.47
N LEU A 195 4.59 11.79 -12.73
CA LEU A 195 5.07 10.55 -12.17
C LEU A 195 5.15 10.73 -10.66
N ARG A 196 4.62 9.79 -9.88
CA ARG A 196 4.66 9.79 -8.42
C ARG A 196 5.15 8.44 -7.92
N GLY A 197 6.04 8.44 -6.93
CA GLY A 197 6.49 7.25 -6.23
C GLY A 197 6.48 7.47 -4.74
N GLY A 198 6.01 6.51 -3.96
CA GLY A 198 5.87 6.67 -2.53
C GLY A 198 5.80 5.37 -1.75
N TYR A 199 5.82 5.52 -0.45
CA TYR A 199 5.68 4.44 0.52
C TYR A 199 4.68 4.83 1.60
N ASP A 200 3.69 3.97 1.82
CA ASP A 200 2.64 4.11 2.82
C ASP A 200 2.92 3.18 4.00
N PHE A 201 3.05 3.76 5.19
CA PHE A 201 3.28 3.05 6.45
C PHE A 201 1.94 2.73 7.09
N GLY A 202 1.65 1.46 7.37
CA GLY A 202 0.46 1.05 8.11
C GLY A 202 0.49 1.56 9.54
N LEU A 203 -0.57 2.23 9.97
CA LEU A 203 -0.70 2.81 11.31
C LEU A 203 -1.53 1.94 12.24
N ILE A 204 -2.38 1.08 11.71
CA ILE A 204 -3.28 0.23 12.49
C ILE A 204 -2.86 -1.23 12.35
N ASN A 205 -3.10 -1.99 13.41
CA ASN A 205 -2.97 -3.45 13.35
C ASN A 205 -4.10 -4.03 12.48
N PRO A 206 -3.79 -4.64 11.33
CA PRO A 206 -4.80 -5.23 10.46
C PRO A 206 -5.43 -6.51 11.02
N TYR A 207 -4.84 -7.12 12.04
CA TYR A 207 -5.35 -8.34 12.63
C TYR A 207 -6.47 -8.05 13.64
N LYS A 208 -7.50 -8.89 13.62
CA LYS A 208 -8.51 -8.95 14.68
C LYS A 208 -7.89 -9.68 15.87
N ASN A 209 -8.23 -9.24 17.09
CA ASN A 209 -7.90 -10.00 18.29
C ASN A 209 -8.79 -11.24 18.31
N GLU A 210 -8.22 -12.42 18.21
CA GLU A 210 -8.95 -13.68 18.30
C GLU A 210 -8.58 -14.43 19.58
N GLN A 211 -9.58 -15.00 20.22
CA GLN A 211 -9.36 -16.01 21.25
C GLN A 211 -9.27 -17.38 20.57
N PHE A 212 -8.13 -18.01 20.65
CA PHE A 212 -7.93 -19.36 20.16
C PHE A 212 -7.72 -20.29 21.35
N TYR A 213 -8.64 -21.21 21.60
CA TYR A 213 -8.65 -22.10 22.75
C TYR A 213 -8.50 -21.38 24.11
N GLY A 214 -9.16 -20.23 24.28
CA GLY A 214 -9.13 -19.46 25.54
C GLY A 214 -7.83 -18.66 25.77
N MET A 215 -6.91 -18.63 24.81
CA MET A 215 -5.71 -17.81 24.84
C MET A 215 -5.86 -16.62 23.92
N ASP A 216 -5.62 -15.42 24.45
CA ASP A 216 -5.59 -14.19 23.65
C ASP A 216 -4.40 -14.22 22.68
N ARG A 217 -4.66 -14.37 21.40
CA ARG A 217 -3.64 -14.18 20.37
C ARG A 217 -3.46 -12.68 20.12
N ASN A 218 -2.47 -12.10 20.78
CA ASN A 218 -2.01 -10.74 20.46
C ASN A 218 -1.20 -10.73 19.15
N THR A 219 -1.82 -11.12 18.05
CA THR A 219 -1.20 -11.04 16.74
C THR A 219 -1.08 -9.57 16.35
N ARG A 220 0.13 -9.11 16.15
CA ARG A 220 0.40 -7.77 15.68
C ARG A 220 0.91 -7.84 14.25
N GLY A 221 0.49 -6.89 13.44
CA GLY A 221 0.96 -6.78 12.08
C GLY A 221 0.88 -5.35 11.58
N ARG A 222 1.40 -5.17 10.39
CA ARG A 222 1.35 -3.90 9.67
C ARG A 222 1.09 -4.17 8.21
N PHE A 223 0.25 -3.35 7.61
CA PHE A 223 -0.03 -3.40 6.19
C PHE A 223 0.58 -2.16 5.55
N ASP A 224 1.72 -2.34 4.93
CA ASP A 224 2.47 -1.29 4.23
C ASP A 224 2.25 -1.40 2.73
N GLN A 225 2.56 -0.34 1.98
CA GLN A 225 2.48 -0.36 0.53
C GLN A 225 3.53 0.59 -0.06
N TRP A 226 4.29 0.13 -1.05
CA TRP A 226 4.98 1.04 -1.92
C TRP A 226 4.32 1.09 -3.29
N GLU A 227 4.46 2.21 -3.97
CA GLU A 227 3.79 2.44 -5.24
C GLU A 227 4.58 3.35 -6.17
N ILE A 228 4.33 3.17 -7.46
CA ILE A 228 4.76 4.09 -8.51
C ILE A 228 3.59 4.29 -9.47
N LYS A 229 3.24 5.55 -9.74
CA LYS A 229 2.07 5.93 -10.55
C LYS A 229 2.49 6.95 -11.60
N ILE A 230 1.95 6.79 -12.80
CA ILE A 230 1.98 7.81 -13.84
C ILE A 230 0.56 8.32 -14.07
N GLY A 231 0.42 9.57 -14.47
CA GLY A 231 -0.90 10.13 -14.74
C GLY A 231 -0.84 11.37 -15.61
N ALA A 232 -2.05 11.83 -15.92
CA ALA A 232 -2.22 13.07 -16.66
C ALA A 232 -3.43 13.83 -16.13
N TYR A 233 -3.29 15.16 -16.01
CA TYR A 233 -4.41 16.03 -15.72
C TYR A 233 -5.25 16.20 -16.98
N LEU A 234 -6.55 15.92 -16.86
CA LEU A 234 -7.55 16.14 -17.89
C LEU A 234 -7.87 17.62 -18.01
N TRP A 235 -7.88 18.27 -16.88
CA TRP A 235 -8.07 19.70 -16.72
C TRP A 235 -7.01 20.23 -15.77
N TYR A 236 -6.42 21.38 -16.08
CA TYR A 236 -5.28 21.93 -15.37
C TYR A 236 -5.25 23.45 -15.58
N GLU A 237 -5.58 24.23 -14.55
CA GLU A 237 -5.62 25.70 -14.53
C GLU A 237 -4.81 26.28 -13.38
#